data_88bd9d4d44e028d31c1ea2a2ee5fe892
#
_entry.id   88bd9d4d44e028d31c1ea2a2ee5fe892
#
_cell.length_a   1.000
_cell.length_b   1.000
_cell.length_c   1.000
_cell.angle_alpha   90.00
_cell.angle_beta   90.00
_cell.angle_gamma   90.00
#
_symmetry.space_group_name_H-M   'P 1'
#
loop_
_entity.id
_entity.type
_entity.pdbx_description
1 polymer ?
#
loop_
_entity_poly.entity_id
_entity_poly.type
_entity_poly.pdbx_seq_one_letter_code
_entity_poly.pdbx_strand_id
1 'polypeptide(L)'
;SSRDLEKIDKEIYRGINFLGKTGIESYYEDLLRGQIGFDQVETNAHGRVVRTISRTPSVPGKNIYLTIDSKLQRVAEQALGDYRGAVVAIKPATGEILAFASTPSYDPNAFINGISTADYAALRDSPDTPLLNRALRGRYPPGSTIKPFMGLIALKSGISPVKKTFCPGYYTLTKGGRKFRDWKRGGHGLVDLHDAIVQSCDVYFYDLAHRLGIDYIHHNLALFGFGTKTGIDLNGESRALLPSREWKRATRNQAWFPGETIIAGIGQGYVLVTPLQLASATSALANNGIRMKPHLLLAEEDPLSGQRKLNKPVKLNDKIWRDEDLAVIKQAMIGVTNSPAGTARRVGAGSPYKIAGKTGTAQVIGIKQNERYKESEIALRNRDHALFIAYAPAEKPEIAIAVIAENGSHGGSTAGPMARKVMDFYLIDKKLQQEGPS
;
A
#
# COMPACT_ATOMS: atom_id res chain seq x y z
N SER A 1 7.99 11.22 -27.08
CA SER A 1 7.58 10.73 -28.41
C SER A 1 6.85 11.83 -29.17
N SER A 2 6.72 11.72 -30.49
CA SER A 2 5.94 12.66 -31.31
C SER A 2 4.50 12.85 -30.81
N ARG A 3 3.88 11.80 -30.28
CA ARG A 3 2.54 11.86 -29.67
C ARG A 3 2.48 12.70 -28.38
N ASP A 4 3.57 12.81 -27.64
CA ASP A 4 3.60 13.67 -26.45
C ASP A 4 3.71 15.14 -26.85
N LEU A 5 4.46 15.44 -27.94
CA LEU A 5 4.61 16.80 -28.49
C LEU A 5 3.31 17.37 -29.06
N GLU A 6 2.37 16.52 -29.47
CA GLU A 6 1.04 16.95 -29.96
C GLU A 6 0.09 17.37 -28.82
N LYS A 7 0.37 16.94 -27.59
CA LYS A 7 -0.47 17.17 -26.40
C LYS A 7 0.00 18.32 -25.52
N ILE A 8 1.22 18.83 -25.76
CA ILE A 8 1.78 19.91 -24.96
C ILE A 8 1.55 21.25 -25.66
N ASP A 9 1.33 22.27 -24.86
CA ASP A 9 1.28 23.65 -25.32
C ASP A 9 2.68 24.04 -25.81
N LYS A 10 2.79 24.21 -27.12
CA LYS A 10 4.09 24.51 -27.81
C LYS A 10 4.69 25.85 -27.38
N GLU A 11 3.87 26.81 -26.94
CA GLU A 11 4.36 28.09 -26.43
C GLU A 11 5.01 27.90 -25.05
N ILE A 12 4.38 27.15 -24.17
CA ILE A 12 4.87 26.88 -22.80
C ILE A 12 6.16 26.05 -22.82
N TYR A 13 6.27 25.08 -23.77
CA TYR A 13 7.43 24.17 -23.85
C TYR A 13 8.48 24.58 -24.86
N ARG A 14 8.37 25.77 -25.44
CA ARG A 14 9.37 26.29 -26.38
C ARG A 14 10.72 26.49 -25.67
N GLY A 15 11.76 25.78 -26.13
CA GLY A 15 13.10 25.84 -25.51
C GLY A 15 13.30 24.98 -24.29
N ILE A 16 12.31 24.16 -23.88
CA ILE A 16 12.43 23.19 -22.80
C ILE A 16 12.82 21.83 -23.39
N ASN A 17 13.88 21.23 -22.85
CA ASN A 17 14.43 19.96 -23.33
C ASN A 17 13.86 18.70 -22.64
N PHE A 18 13.27 18.87 -21.47
CA PHE A 18 12.80 17.74 -20.65
C PHE A 18 11.33 17.91 -20.28
N LEU A 19 10.62 16.81 -20.22
CA LEU A 19 9.22 16.70 -19.81
C LEU A 19 9.07 15.55 -18.83
N GLY A 20 8.51 15.79 -17.66
CA GLY A 20 8.17 14.77 -16.69
C GLY A 20 7.07 13.85 -17.20
N LYS A 21 7.37 12.56 -17.42
CA LYS A 21 6.41 11.60 -18.00
C LYS A 21 5.73 10.71 -16.96
N THR A 22 6.41 10.41 -15.88
CA THR A 22 5.94 9.50 -14.84
C THR A 22 6.39 9.98 -13.46
N GLY A 23 5.76 9.42 -12.41
CA GLY A 23 6.18 9.64 -11.03
C GLY A 23 6.07 11.10 -10.58
N ILE A 24 7.03 11.52 -9.78
CA ILE A 24 7.12 12.85 -9.18
C ILE A 24 7.25 13.93 -10.26
N GLU A 25 8.10 13.73 -11.24
CA GLU A 25 8.32 14.70 -12.33
C GLU A 25 7.03 14.99 -13.09
N SER A 26 6.24 13.97 -13.41
CA SER A 26 4.96 14.16 -14.11
C SER A 26 3.88 14.80 -13.25
N TYR A 27 3.87 14.52 -11.95
CA TYR A 27 2.86 15.10 -11.06
C TYR A 27 3.15 16.57 -10.74
N TYR A 28 4.44 16.91 -10.55
CA TYR A 28 4.90 18.23 -10.18
C TYR A 28 5.54 18.99 -11.35
N GLU A 29 5.25 18.60 -12.61
CA GLU A 29 5.80 19.22 -13.82
C GLU A 29 5.69 20.74 -13.79
N ASP A 30 4.52 21.28 -13.44
CA ASP A 30 4.28 22.72 -13.42
C ASP A 30 5.12 23.47 -12.36
N LEU A 31 5.50 22.81 -11.27
CA LEU A 31 6.38 23.37 -10.25
C LEU A 31 7.85 23.29 -10.66
N LEU A 32 8.24 22.17 -11.29
CA LEU A 32 9.64 21.85 -11.60
C LEU A 32 10.12 22.53 -12.88
N ARG A 33 9.23 22.76 -13.85
CA ARG A 33 9.55 23.25 -15.18
C ARG A 33 10.09 24.68 -15.20
N GLY A 34 9.57 25.59 -14.37
CA GLY A 34 9.85 27.03 -14.46
C GLY A 34 9.19 27.70 -15.66
N GLN A 35 9.63 28.91 -15.97
CA GLN A 35 9.14 29.69 -17.10
C GLN A 35 10.33 30.18 -17.93
N ILE A 36 10.22 30.07 -19.26
CA ILE A 36 11.24 30.54 -20.16
C ILE A 36 11.24 32.07 -20.22
N GLY A 37 12.43 32.64 -20.26
CA GLY A 37 12.60 34.06 -20.61
C GLY A 37 12.76 34.24 -22.12
N PHE A 38 12.55 35.45 -22.59
CA PHE A 38 12.76 35.80 -23.97
C PHE A 38 13.16 37.27 -24.10
N ASP A 39 13.98 37.52 -25.12
CA ASP A 39 14.34 38.88 -25.56
C ASP A 39 13.55 39.19 -26.81
N GLN A 40 12.83 40.31 -26.82
CA GLN A 40 12.27 40.87 -28.01
C GLN A 40 13.34 41.80 -28.65
N VAL A 41 13.79 41.46 -29.84
CA VAL A 41 14.87 42.15 -30.50
C VAL A 41 14.42 42.73 -31.83
N GLU A 42 14.95 43.90 -32.17
CA GLU A 42 14.85 44.44 -33.50
C GLU A 42 15.99 43.90 -34.38
N THR A 43 15.67 43.40 -35.58
CA THR A 43 16.64 42.86 -36.51
C THR A 43 16.67 43.67 -37.79
N ASN A 44 17.84 43.78 -38.42
CA ASN A 44 17.95 44.34 -39.76
C ASN A 44 17.48 43.35 -40.85
N ALA A 45 17.48 43.75 -42.11
CA ALA A 45 17.05 42.93 -43.24
C ALA A 45 17.86 41.63 -43.41
N HIS A 46 19.03 41.50 -42.77
CA HIS A 46 19.88 40.29 -42.78
C HIS A 46 19.72 39.44 -41.52
N GLY A 47 18.70 39.73 -40.67
CA GLY A 47 18.44 38.97 -39.45
C GLY A 47 19.40 39.26 -38.29
N ARG A 48 20.32 40.25 -38.41
CA ARG A 48 21.21 40.62 -37.30
C ARG A 48 20.48 41.50 -36.29
N VAL A 49 20.63 41.19 -35.01
CA VAL A 49 20.07 41.97 -33.89
C VAL A 49 20.68 43.37 -33.90
N VAL A 50 19.84 44.38 -33.97
CA VAL A 50 20.20 45.80 -33.90
C VAL A 50 20.12 46.32 -32.48
N ARG A 51 19.03 46.01 -31.81
CA ARG A 51 18.81 46.33 -30.37
C ARG A 51 17.82 45.41 -29.73
N THR A 52 17.89 45.27 -28.42
CA THR A 52 16.87 44.63 -27.60
C THR A 52 15.80 45.66 -27.27
N ILE A 53 14.55 45.35 -27.62
CA ILE A 53 13.37 46.20 -27.34
C ILE A 53 12.89 45.96 -25.91
N SER A 54 12.76 44.67 -25.52
CA SER A 54 12.36 44.26 -24.16
C SER A 54 13.00 42.92 -23.80
N ARG A 55 13.17 42.69 -22.52
CA ARG A 55 13.65 41.43 -21.96
C ARG A 55 12.69 40.95 -20.88
N THR A 56 12.18 39.73 -21.03
CA THR A 56 11.46 38.99 -19.98
C THR A 56 12.43 37.96 -19.41
N PRO A 57 12.83 38.09 -18.13
CA PRO A 57 13.75 37.13 -17.53
C PRO A 57 13.10 35.77 -17.38
N SER A 58 13.91 34.69 -17.43
CA SER A 58 13.44 33.33 -17.08
C SER A 58 13.20 33.23 -15.60
N VAL A 59 12.19 32.42 -15.23
CA VAL A 59 11.90 32.07 -13.84
C VAL A 59 12.25 30.57 -13.65
N PRO A 60 13.21 30.23 -12.77
CA PRO A 60 13.57 28.84 -12.54
C PRO A 60 12.42 28.09 -11.90
N GLY A 61 12.33 26.78 -12.15
CA GLY A 61 11.40 25.91 -11.46
C GLY A 61 11.71 25.83 -9.97
N LYS A 62 10.73 25.43 -9.17
CA LYS A 62 10.89 25.31 -7.71
C LYS A 62 11.67 24.07 -7.33
N ASN A 63 12.40 24.14 -6.24
CA ASN A 63 12.92 22.96 -5.55
C ASN A 63 11.78 22.28 -4.80
N ILE A 64 11.70 20.97 -4.88
CA ILE A 64 10.76 20.18 -4.09
C ILE A 64 11.51 19.28 -3.10
N TYR A 65 11.00 19.23 -1.90
CA TYR A 65 11.47 18.33 -0.85
C TYR A 65 10.44 17.25 -0.64
N LEU A 66 10.89 15.99 -0.64
CA LEU A 66 10.00 14.85 -0.49
C LEU A 66 9.98 14.36 0.96
N THR A 67 8.89 13.68 1.33
CA THR A 67 8.72 13.01 2.63
C THR A 67 9.53 11.71 2.71
N ILE A 68 9.98 11.19 1.55
CA ILE A 68 10.79 9.97 1.45
C ILE A 68 12.13 10.18 2.17
N ASP A 69 12.41 9.29 3.12
CA ASP A 69 13.74 9.14 3.69
C ASP A 69 14.56 8.22 2.79
N SER A 70 15.59 8.75 2.14
CA SER A 70 16.38 8.01 1.16
C SER A 70 17.14 6.82 1.77
N LYS A 71 17.51 6.88 3.06
CA LYS A 71 18.15 5.76 3.77
C LYS A 71 17.11 4.67 4.07
N LEU A 72 15.93 5.06 4.57
CA LEU A 72 14.82 4.14 4.82
C LEU A 72 14.32 3.49 3.53
N GLN A 73 14.25 4.24 2.43
CA GLN A 73 13.90 3.73 1.09
C GLN A 73 14.85 2.60 0.68
N ARG A 74 16.17 2.80 0.82
CA ARG A 74 17.18 1.76 0.53
C ARG A 74 17.03 0.53 1.43
N VAL A 75 16.73 0.72 2.71
CA VAL A 75 16.47 -0.39 3.63
C VAL A 75 15.22 -1.16 3.21
N ALA A 76 14.18 -0.48 2.76
CA ALA A 76 12.96 -1.13 2.25
C ALA A 76 13.22 -1.95 0.99
N GLU A 77 13.99 -1.42 0.04
CA GLU A 77 14.41 -2.13 -1.17
C GLU A 77 15.29 -3.35 -0.85
N GLN A 78 16.28 -3.18 0.02
CA GLN A 78 17.14 -4.27 0.49
C GLN A 78 16.37 -5.33 1.27
N ALA A 79 15.32 -4.94 2.00
CA ALA A 79 14.48 -5.89 2.72
C ALA A 79 13.66 -6.77 1.77
N LEU A 80 13.21 -6.23 0.64
CA LEU A 80 12.56 -7.01 -0.43
C LEU A 80 13.55 -7.97 -1.12
N GLY A 81 14.83 -7.56 -1.27
CA GLY A 81 15.83 -8.38 -1.94
C GLY A 81 15.39 -8.84 -3.34
N ASP A 82 15.47 -10.12 -3.62
CA ASP A 82 15.11 -10.70 -4.91
C ASP A 82 13.61 -10.95 -5.11
N TYR A 83 12.78 -10.64 -4.10
CA TYR A 83 11.35 -10.78 -4.25
C TYR A 83 10.77 -9.67 -5.13
N ARG A 84 9.86 -10.05 -6.02
CA ARG A 84 8.91 -9.08 -6.60
C ARG A 84 7.97 -8.65 -5.49
N GLY A 85 7.79 -7.36 -5.32
CA GLY A 85 6.97 -6.92 -4.21
C GLY A 85 6.95 -5.41 -4.02
N ALA A 86 6.42 -5.01 -2.87
CA ALA A 86 6.36 -3.62 -2.48
C ALA A 86 6.44 -3.45 -0.96
N VAL A 87 7.04 -2.35 -0.55
CA VAL A 87 6.99 -1.83 0.82
C VAL A 87 6.48 -0.40 0.76
N VAL A 88 5.43 -0.13 1.53
CA VAL A 88 4.91 1.24 1.73
C VAL A 88 4.91 1.54 3.21
N ALA A 89 5.66 2.56 3.62
CA ALA A 89 5.72 3.05 5.00
C ALA A 89 5.17 4.47 5.09
N ILE A 90 4.28 4.72 6.05
CA ILE A 90 3.55 5.98 6.22
C ILE A 90 3.68 6.44 7.67
N LYS A 91 3.84 7.75 7.89
CA LYS A 91 3.74 8.39 9.20
C LYS A 91 2.26 8.61 9.53
N PRO A 92 1.69 7.91 10.54
CA PRO A 92 0.23 7.88 10.72
C PRO A 92 -0.41 9.24 11.01
N ALA A 93 0.29 10.09 11.74
CA ALA A 93 -0.23 11.38 12.17
C ALA A 93 -0.39 12.40 11.02
N THR A 94 0.40 12.27 9.95
CA THR A 94 0.47 13.28 8.89
C THR A 94 0.14 12.76 7.50
N GLY A 95 0.29 11.44 7.26
CA GLY A 95 0.15 10.83 5.92
C GLY A 95 1.42 10.92 5.08
N GLU A 96 2.53 11.43 5.62
CA GLU A 96 3.83 11.45 4.96
C GLU A 96 4.26 10.05 4.56
N ILE A 97 4.60 9.84 3.30
CA ILE A 97 5.19 8.58 2.81
C ILE A 97 6.68 8.59 3.16
N LEU A 98 7.09 7.68 4.05
CA LEU A 98 8.47 7.57 4.52
C LEU A 98 9.32 6.69 3.60
N ALA A 99 8.72 5.64 3.01
CA ALA A 99 9.33 4.77 2.00
C ALA A 99 8.26 4.24 1.06
N PHE A 100 8.61 4.10 -0.23
CA PHE A 100 7.72 3.68 -1.30
C PHE A 100 8.46 2.79 -2.30
N ALA A 101 8.80 1.56 -1.85
CA ALA A 101 9.61 0.62 -2.62
C ALA A 101 8.74 -0.31 -3.48
N SER A 102 9.22 -0.56 -4.71
CA SER A 102 8.64 -1.51 -5.66
C SER A 102 9.75 -2.26 -6.37
N THR A 103 9.78 -3.58 -6.25
CA THR A 103 10.81 -4.45 -6.86
C THR A 103 10.19 -5.49 -7.80
N PRO A 104 10.93 -5.89 -8.87
CA PRO A 104 12.11 -5.23 -9.39
C PRO A 104 11.79 -3.82 -9.91
N SER A 105 12.81 -2.98 -9.99
CA SER A 105 12.73 -1.62 -10.54
C SER A 105 13.62 -1.51 -11.77
N TYR A 106 13.71 -0.31 -12.32
CA TYR A 106 14.56 0.03 -13.47
C TYR A 106 15.23 1.38 -13.24
N ASP A 107 16.34 1.63 -13.94
CA ASP A 107 17.00 2.94 -13.92
C ASP A 107 16.24 3.91 -14.84
N PRO A 108 15.58 4.96 -14.29
CA PRO A 108 14.87 5.94 -15.10
C PRO A 108 15.82 6.77 -15.97
N ASN A 109 17.10 6.88 -15.62
CA ASN A 109 18.08 7.65 -16.38
C ASN A 109 18.31 7.06 -17.79
N ALA A 110 18.08 5.76 -17.98
CA ALA A 110 18.14 5.12 -19.29
C ALA A 110 17.17 5.75 -20.31
N PHE A 111 16.13 6.46 -19.85
CA PHE A 111 15.12 7.08 -20.71
C PHE A 111 15.44 8.55 -21.06
N ILE A 112 16.38 9.21 -20.38
CA ILE A 112 16.66 10.66 -20.53
C ILE A 112 17.14 10.97 -21.97
N ASN A 113 18.12 10.23 -22.45
CA ASN A 113 18.70 10.42 -23.78
C ASN A 113 18.14 9.44 -24.83
N GLY A 114 17.06 8.74 -24.48
CA GLY A 114 16.46 7.69 -25.31
C GLY A 114 17.04 6.32 -25.00
N ILE A 115 16.19 5.39 -24.59
CA ILE A 115 16.53 4.00 -24.37
C ILE A 115 16.61 3.23 -25.71
N SER A 116 17.55 2.29 -25.84
CA SER A 116 17.60 1.45 -27.02
C SER A 116 16.34 0.55 -27.13
N THR A 117 15.97 0.16 -28.36
CA THR A 117 14.84 -0.74 -28.59
C THR A 117 15.04 -2.07 -27.88
N ALA A 118 16.27 -2.57 -27.83
CA ALA A 118 16.63 -3.83 -27.17
C ALA A 118 16.46 -3.73 -25.63
N ASP A 119 17.00 -2.67 -25.02
CA ASP A 119 16.89 -2.47 -23.55
C ASP A 119 15.44 -2.21 -23.14
N TYR A 120 14.69 -1.44 -23.93
CA TYR A 120 13.26 -1.25 -23.66
C TYR A 120 12.47 -2.56 -23.80
N ALA A 121 12.76 -3.39 -24.80
CA ALA A 121 12.14 -4.69 -24.96
C ALA A 121 12.46 -5.60 -23.77
N ALA A 122 13.70 -5.60 -23.28
CA ALA A 122 14.10 -6.38 -22.09
C ALA A 122 13.30 -5.97 -20.84
N LEU A 123 13.02 -4.68 -20.65
CA LEU A 123 12.18 -4.20 -19.54
C LEU A 123 10.70 -4.52 -19.74
N ARG A 124 10.17 -4.27 -20.95
CA ARG A 124 8.75 -4.44 -21.30
C ARG A 124 8.31 -5.90 -21.25
N ASP A 125 9.13 -6.78 -21.81
CA ASP A 125 8.81 -8.20 -22.02
C ASP A 125 9.30 -9.08 -20.85
N SER A 126 9.95 -8.48 -19.86
CA SER A 126 10.38 -9.17 -18.65
C SER A 126 9.19 -9.78 -17.92
N PRO A 127 9.22 -11.09 -17.58
CA PRO A 127 8.18 -11.75 -16.81
C PRO A 127 8.07 -11.19 -15.38
N ASP A 128 9.06 -10.43 -14.89
CA ASP A 128 9.07 -9.79 -13.58
C ASP A 128 8.49 -8.38 -13.60
N THR A 129 8.11 -7.88 -14.80
CA THR A 129 7.41 -6.59 -15.00
C THR A 129 8.04 -5.42 -14.22
N PRO A 130 9.33 -5.07 -14.44
CA PRO A 130 10.02 -4.00 -13.69
C PRO A 130 9.39 -2.62 -13.91
N LEU A 131 8.71 -2.38 -15.04
CA LEU A 131 8.00 -1.13 -15.33
C LEU A 131 6.71 -0.95 -14.50
N LEU A 132 6.25 -1.99 -13.80
CA LEU A 132 5.09 -1.90 -12.93
C LEU A 132 5.47 -1.35 -11.56
N ASN A 133 5.02 -0.15 -11.22
CA ASN A 133 5.07 0.32 -9.83
C ASN A 133 4.05 -0.46 -8.99
N ARG A 134 4.52 -1.52 -8.31
CA ARG A 134 3.67 -2.41 -7.51
C ARG A 134 3.06 -1.71 -6.32
N ALA A 135 3.76 -0.77 -5.70
CA ALA A 135 3.26 -0.02 -4.56
C ALA A 135 2.00 0.79 -4.90
N LEU A 136 1.97 1.36 -6.12
CA LEU A 136 0.91 2.25 -6.61
C LEU A 136 -0.18 1.50 -7.39
N ARG A 137 0.19 0.47 -8.17
CA ARG A 137 -0.67 -0.16 -9.18
C ARG A 137 -0.84 -1.67 -9.02
N GLY A 138 0.03 -2.34 -8.26
CA GLY A 138 -0.11 -3.76 -7.95
C GLY A 138 -1.43 -4.01 -7.24
N ARG A 139 -2.16 -5.05 -7.64
CA ARG A 139 -3.48 -5.41 -7.08
C ARG A 139 -3.42 -6.83 -6.55
N TYR A 140 -3.57 -6.97 -5.25
CA TYR A 140 -3.40 -8.23 -4.55
C TYR A 140 -4.60 -8.51 -3.66
N PRO A 141 -5.04 -9.77 -3.52
CA PRO A 141 -5.93 -10.15 -2.45
C PRO A 141 -5.26 -9.83 -1.11
N PRO A 142 -5.90 -9.07 -0.20
CA PRO A 142 -5.28 -8.74 1.09
C PRO A 142 -5.11 -9.94 2.01
N GLY A 143 -5.83 -11.04 1.76
CA GLY A 143 -5.85 -12.20 2.64
C GLY A 143 -6.15 -11.79 4.08
N SER A 144 -5.57 -12.48 5.02
CA SER A 144 -5.82 -12.26 6.45
C SER A 144 -5.42 -10.87 6.98
N THR A 145 -4.74 -10.02 6.19
CA THR A 145 -4.48 -8.63 6.60
C THR A 145 -5.75 -7.78 6.68
N ILE A 146 -6.86 -8.24 6.07
CA ILE A 146 -8.18 -7.58 6.16
C ILE A 146 -8.85 -7.80 7.52
N LYS A 147 -8.47 -8.83 8.28
CA LYS A 147 -9.18 -9.28 9.49
C LYS A 147 -9.29 -8.23 10.61
N PRO A 148 -8.28 -7.41 10.91
CA PRO A 148 -8.44 -6.31 11.86
C PRO A 148 -9.55 -5.34 11.48
N PHE A 149 -9.67 -5.00 10.20
CA PHE A 149 -10.72 -4.13 9.68
C PHE A 149 -12.09 -4.79 9.77
N MET A 150 -12.18 -6.08 9.41
CA MET A 150 -13.39 -6.87 9.58
C MET A 150 -13.83 -6.98 11.05
N GLY A 151 -12.88 -7.13 11.97
CA GLY A 151 -13.13 -7.11 13.41
C GLY A 151 -13.74 -5.79 13.88
N LEU A 152 -13.17 -4.66 13.43
CA LEU A 152 -13.68 -3.34 13.78
C LEU A 152 -15.10 -3.10 13.21
N ILE A 153 -15.37 -3.57 11.99
CA ILE A 153 -16.70 -3.54 11.36
C ILE A 153 -17.69 -4.38 12.17
N ALA A 154 -17.28 -5.54 12.70
CA ALA A 154 -18.11 -6.38 13.54
C ALA A 154 -18.50 -5.68 14.86
N LEU A 155 -17.53 -5.05 15.53
CA LEU A 155 -17.78 -4.29 16.76
C LEU A 155 -18.76 -3.13 16.49
N LYS A 156 -18.59 -2.41 15.38
CA LYS A 156 -19.52 -1.35 14.94
C LYS A 156 -20.94 -1.88 14.70
N SER A 157 -21.10 -3.15 14.29
CA SER A 157 -22.42 -3.77 14.09
C SER A 157 -23.07 -4.24 15.40
N GLY A 158 -22.39 -4.08 16.55
CA GLY A 158 -22.85 -4.52 17.86
C GLY A 158 -22.50 -5.96 18.21
N ILE A 159 -21.66 -6.65 17.41
CA ILE A 159 -21.19 -7.99 17.75
C ILE A 159 -20.19 -7.87 18.90
N SER A 160 -20.46 -8.59 20.00
CA SER A 160 -19.61 -8.58 21.20
C SER A 160 -18.23 -9.18 20.91
N PRO A 161 -17.13 -8.52 21.36
CA PRO A 161 -15.77 -9.02 21.14
C PRO A 161 -15.51 -10.37 21.83
N VAL A 162 -16.21 -10.67 22.93
CA VAL A 162 -16.04 -11.92 23.70
C VAL A 162 -16.95 -13.05 23.20
N LYS A 163 -17.78 -12.81 22.17
CA LYS A 163 -18.60 -13.85 21.56
C LYS A 163 -17.71 -14.91 20.92
N LYS A 164 -17.85 -16.15 21.38
CA LYS A 164 -17.06 -17.27 20.87
C LYS A 164 -17.72 -17.95 19.67
N THR A 165 -16.89 -18.36 18.73
CA THR A 165 -17.23 -19.21 17.58
C THR A 165 -16.39 -20.48 17.66
N PHE A 166 -17.00 -21.65 17.46
CA PHE A 166 -16.27 -22.91 17.40
C PHE A 166 -15.68 -23.14 16.02
N CYS A 167 -14.37 -23.33 15.96
CA CYS A 167 -13.62 -23.60 14.74
C CYS A 167 -13.19 -25.08 14.68
N PRO A 168 -13.88 -25.92 13.90
CA PRO A 168 -13.49 -27.33 13.68
C PRO A 168 -12.47 -27.48 12.55
N GLY A 169 -11.92 -26.38 11.99
CA GLY A 169 -11.01 -26.37 10.83
C GLY A 169 -11.70 -26.17 9.48
N TYR A 170 -13.00 -26.00 9.48
CA TYR A 170 -13.78 -25.65 8.26
C TYR A 170 -15.12 -25.01 8.62
N TYR A 171 -15.70 -24.31 7.64
CA TYR A 171 -17.04 -23.73 7.69
C TYR A 171 -17.89 -24.26 6.54
N THR A 172 -19.20 -24.41 6.74
CA THR A 172 -20.16 -24.77 5.69
C THR A 172 -21.38 -23.87 5.75
N LEU A 173 -21.88 -23.43 4.60
CA LEU A 173 -23.11 -22.62 4.52
C LEU A 173 -24.36 -23.46 4.80
N THR A 174 -24.38 -24.70 4.34
CA THR A 174 -25.47 -25.66 4.51
C THR A 174 -24.92 -26.99 4.97
N LYS A 175 -25.73 -27.77 5.70
CA LYS A 175 -25.35 -29.12 6.16
C LYS A 175 -24.98 -29.98 4.94
N GLY A 176 -23.78 -30.56 4.94
CA GLY A 176 -23.25 -31.37 3.84
C GLY A 176 -22.75 -30.57 2.63
N GLY A 177 -22.81 -29.25 2.66
CA GLY A 177 -22.33 -28.38 1.59
C GLY A 177 -20.81 -28.29 1.48
N ARG A 178 -20.35 -27.44 0.54
CA ARG A 178 -18.93 -27.17 0.31
C ARG A 178 -18.26 -26.71 1.62
N LYS A 179 -17.09 -27.29 1.92
CA LYS A 179 -16.25 -26.90 3.07
C LYS A 179 -15.34 -25.74 2.70
N PHE A 180 -15.44 -24.63 3.41
CA PHE A 180 -14.50 -23.53 3.40
C PHE A 180 -13.48 -23.81 4.51
N ARG A 181 -12.26 -24.14 4.12
CA ARG A 181 -11.24 -24.65 5.06
C ARG A 181 -10.59 -23.50 5.82
N ASP A 182 -10.24 -23.78 7.07
CA ASP A 182 -9.30 -22.99 7.84
C ASP A 182 -7.85 -23.40 7.46
N TRP A 183 -6.90 -22.49 7.63
CA TRP A 183 -5.49 -22.83 7.43
C TRP A 183 -5.02 -23.90 8.44
N LYS A 184 -5.57 -23.88 9.67
CA LYS A 184 -5.33 -24.90 10.71
C LYS A 184 -6.34 -26.03 10.60
N ARG A 185 -5.92 -27.17 10.08
CA ARG A 185 -6.81 -28.31 9.76
C ARG A 185 -7.58 -28.87 10.95
N GLY A 186 -6.91 -28.94 12.13
CA GLY A 186 -7.55 -29.39 13.37
C GLY A 186 -8.46 -28.37 14.01
N GLY A 187 -8.55 -27.18 13.39
CA GLY A 187 -9.32 -26.07 13.94
C GLY A 187 -8.63 -25.38 15.12
N HIS A 188 -9.26 -24.31 15.56
CA HIS A 188 -8.78 -23.50 16.69
C HIS A 188 -9.58 -23.74 17.98
N GLY A 189 -10.63 -24.58 17.92
CA GLY A 189 -11.56 -24.73 19.03
C GLY A 189 -12.45 -23.48 19.19
N LEU A 190 -12.76 -23.15 20.46
CA LEU A 190 -13.53 -21.95 20.77
C LEU A 190 -12.62 -20.71 20.74
N VAL A 191 -12.90 -19.77 19.84
CA VAL A 191 -12.17 -18.50 19.68
C VAL A 191 -13.14 -17.33 19.74
N ASP A 192 -12.74 -16.25 20.39
CA ASP A 192 -13.37 -14.95 20.32
C ASP A 192 -12.69 -14.06 19.26
N LEU A 193 -13.06 -12.78 19.19
CA LEU A 193 -12.50 -11.86 18.21
C LEU A 193 -10.98 -11.66 18.40
N HIS A 194 -10.52 -11.54 19.65
CA HIS A 194 -9.10 -11.40 19.96
C HIS A 194 -8.32 -12.62 19.47
N ASP A 195 -8.71 -13.81 19.89
CA ASP A 195 -8.05 -15.06 19.52
C ASP A 195 -8.10 -15.31 18.01
N ALA A 196 -9.22 -14.98 17.36
CA ALA A 196 -9.39 -15.13 15.92
C ALA A 196 -8.44 -14.22 15.11
N ILE A 197 -8.12 -13.02 15.59
CA ILE A 197 -7.13 -12.16 14.98
C ILE A 197 -5.72 -12.67 15.26
N VAL A 198 -5.39 -13.00 16.51
CA VAL A 198 -4.07 -13.48 16.96
C VAL A 198 -3.65 -14.72 16.20
N GLN A 199 -4.53 -15.73 16.14
CA GLN A 199 -4.28 -17.01 15.50
C GLN A 199 -4.70 -17.04 14.03
N SER A 200 -5.26 -15.92 13.51
CA SER A 200 -5.74 -15.80 12.13
C SER A 200 -6.80 -16.86 11.76
N CYS A 201 -7.75 -17.17 12.63
CA CYS A 201 -8.80 -18.15 12.40
C CYS A 201 -9.72 -17.73 11.24
N ASP A 202 -9.76 -18.51 10.15
CA ASP A 202 -10.60 -18.21 8.99
C ASP A 202 -12.08 -18.50 9.29
N VAL A 203 -12.37 -19.57 10.02
CA VAL A 203 -13.76 -19.98 10.35
C VAL A 203 -14.50 -18.90 11.11
N TYR A 204 -13.86 -18.21 12.06
CA TYR A 204 -14.46 -17.08 12.76
C TYR A 204 -14.89 -15.97 11.77
N PHE A 205 -14.03 -15.64 10.83
CA PHE A 205 -14.30 -14.57 9.84
C PHE A 205 -15.25 -15.02 8.73
N TYR A 206 -15.35 -16.32 8.43
CA TYR A 206 -16.40 -16.87 7.56
C TYR A 206 -17.79 -16.69 8.18
N ASP A 207 -17.94 -17.09 9.45
CA ASP A 207 -19.20 -16.90 10.20
C ASP A 207 -19.55 -15.42 10.33
N LEU A 208 -18.55 -14.59 10.65
CA LEU A 208 -18.72 -13.16 10.76
C LEU A 208 -19.20 -12.55 9.42
N ALA A 209 -18.55 -12.86 8.31
CA ALA A 209 -18.90 -12.35 6.99
C ALA A 209 -20.31 -12.80 6.57
N HIS A 210 -20.67 -14.05 6.86
CA HIS A 210 -22.01 -14.55 6.61
C HIS A 210 -23.09 -13.75 7.35
N ARG A 211 -22.86 -13.41 8.61
CA ARG A 211 -23.79 -12.60 9.43
C ARG A 211 -23.90 -11.16 8.96
N LEU A 212 -22.78 -10.52 8.58
CA LEU A 212 -22.74 -9.13 8.16
C LEU A 212 -23.32 -8.92 6.76
N GLY A 213 -23.07 -9.86 5.85
CA GLY A 213 -23.45 -9.73 4.44
C GLY A 213 -22.52 -8.78 3.66
N ILE A 214 -22.48 -8.97 2.33
CA ILE A 214 -21.52 -8.24 1.48
C ILE A 214 -21.76 -6.73 1.45
N ASP A 215 -23.01 -6.29 1.50
CA ASP A 215 -23.34 -4.86 1.38
C ASP A 215 -22.84 -4.09 2.60
N TYR A 216 -23.00 -4.65 3.80
CA TYR A 216 -22.48 -4.06 5.03
C TYR A 216 -20.93 -4.09 5.06
N ILE A 217 -20.32 -5.19 4.64
CA ILE A 217 -18.86 -5.33 4.51
C ILE A 217 -18.31 -4.30 3.53
N HIS A 218 -18.88 -4.21 2.32
CA HIS A 218 -18.47 -3.26 1.30
C HIS A 218 -18.51 -1.83 1.80
N HIS A 219 -19.69 -1.41 2.34
CA HIS A 219 -19.87 -0.05 2.85
C HIS A 219 -18.83 0.31 3.91
N ASN A 220 -18.59 -0.56 4.88
CA ASN A 220 -17.70 -0.26 6.00
C ASN A 220 -16.21 -0.43 5.66
N LEU A 221 -15.82 -1.33 4.75
CA LEU A 221 -14.45 -1.41 4.26
C LEU A 221 -14.09 -0.18 3.41
N ALA A 222 -15.04 0.39 2.65
CA ALA A 222 -14.84 1.63 1.91
C ALA A 222 -14.46 2.81 2.82
N LEU A 223 -14.91 2.82 4.09
CA LEU A 223 -14.53 3.85 5.07
C LEU A 223 -13.03 3.87 5.38
N PHE A 224 -12.32 2.74 5.19
CA PHE A 224 -10.87 2.65 5.28
C PHE A 224 -10.15 3.03 3.97
N GLY A 225 -10.90 3.33 2.90
CA GLY A 225 -10.37 3.70 1.58
C GLY A 225 -10.17 2.54 0.63
N PHE A 226 -10.56 1.33 1.00
CA PHE A 226 -10.52 0.20 0.06
C PHE A 226 -11.47 0.43 -1.12
N GLY A 227 -11.04 0.06 -2.32
CA GLY A 227 -11.82 0.25 -3.55
C GLY A 227 -11.82 1.68 -4.11
N THR A 228 -11.12 2.62 -3.48
CA THR A 228 -10.98 4.02 -3.91
C THR A 228 -9.53 4.43 -4.04
N LYS A 229 -9.23 5.48 -4.81
CA LYS A 229 -7.90 6.09 -4.80
C LYS A 229 -7.64 6.73 -3.44
N THR A 230 -6.40 6.64 -2.95
CA THR A 230 -6.00 7.31 -1.70
C THR A 230 -5.83 8.82 -1.90
N GLY A 231 -5.62 9.23 -3.14
CA GLY A 231 -5.38 10.63 -3.52
C GLY A 231 -3.93 11.06 -3.33
N ILE A 232 -3.00 10.09 -3.29
CA ILE A 232 -1.56 10.41 -3.28
C ILE A 232 -1.19 11.32 -4.46
N ASP A 233 -0.17 12.15 -4.26
CA ASP A 233 0.41 13.06 -5.23
C ASP A 233 1.28 12.34 -6.29
N LEU A 234 0.69 11.32 -6.92
CA LEU A 234 1.24 10.56 -8.04
C LEU A 234 0.15 10.25 -9.06
N ASN A 235 0.51 10.30 -10.34
CA ASN A 235 -0.36 9.90 -11.43
C ASN A 235 -0.44 8.37 -11.55
N GLY A 236 -1.59 7.86 -12.04
CA GLY A 236 -1.74 6.44 -12.36
C GLY A 236 -2.06 5.53 -11.18
N GLU A 237 -2.50 6.06 -10.03
CA GLU A 237 -2.94 5.28 -8.90
C GLU A 237 -4.11 4.35 -9.27
N SER A 238 -4.01 3.08 -8.86
CA SER A 238 -5.07 2.09 -9.03
C SER A 238 -6.10 2.16 -7.89
N ARG A 239 -7.40 2.08 -8.25
CA ARG A 239 -8.49 1.94 -7.27
C ARG A 239 -8.56 0.55 -6.67
N ALA A 240 -7.87 -0.43 -7.27
CA ALA A 240 -8.02 -1.86 -7.00
C ALA A 240 -9.49 -2.31 -7.09
N LEU A 241 -9.99 -3.19 -6.20
CA LEU A 241 -11.37 -3.66 -6.28
C LEU A 241 -11.92 -4.02 -4.90
N LEU A 242 -12.93 -3.30 -4.47
CA LEU A 242 -13.80 -3.70 -3.38
C LEU A 242 -15.14 -4.18 -3.97
N PRO A 243 -15.44 -5.49 -3.97
CA PRO A 243 -16.59 -6.02 -4.66
C PRO A 243 -17.91 -5.67 -3.96
N SER A 244 -18.99 -5.50 -4.75
CA SER A 244 -20.35 -5.35 -4.30
C SER A 244 -21.30 -6.16 -5.20
N ARG A 245 -22.59 -6.24 -4.83
CA ARG A 245 -23.63 -6.85 -5.66
C ARG A 245 -23.76 -6.11 -7.00
N GLU A 246 -23.78 -4.76 -6.95
CA GLU A 246 -23.88 -3.90 -8.12
C GLU A 246 -22.69 -4.08 -9.04
N TRP A 247 -21.48 -4.08 -8.47
CA TRP A 247 -20.26 -4.31 -9.24
C TRP A 247 -20.32 -5.63 -9.99
N LYS A 248 -20.72 -6.73 -9.32
CA LYS A 248 -20.76 -8.05 -9.96
C LYS A 248 -21.83 -8.11 -11.07
N ARG A 249 -23.00 -7.52 -10.82
CA ARG A 249 -24.06 -7.43 -11.84
C ARG A 249 -23.58 -6.63 -13.05
N ALA A 250 -22.94 -5.46 -12.84
CA ALA A 250 -22.50 -4.59 -13.92
C ALA A 250 -21.32 -5.16 -14.73
N THR A 251 -20.38 -5.89 -14.08
CA THR A 251 -19.14 -6.34 -14.75
C THR A 251 -19.15 -7.79 -15.19
N ARG A 252 -19.99 -8.65 -14.57
CA ARG A 252 -20.05 -10.10 -14.81
C ARG A 252 -21.40 -10.57 -15.28
N ASN A 253 -22.41 -9.70 -15.25
CA ASN A 253 -23.81 -10.05 -15.51
C ASN A 253 -24.31 -11.25 -14.69
N GLN A 254 -23.90 -11.31 -13.42
CA GLN A 254 -24.19 -12.43 -12.51
C GLN A 254 -24.70 -11.91 -11.16
N ALA A 255 -25.55 -12.71 -10.51
CA ALA A 255 -25.93 -12.47 -9.12
C ALA A 255 -24.76 -12.71 -8.17
N TRP A 256 -24.84 -12.09 -7.01
CA TRP A 256 -23.89 -12.34 -5.89
C TRP A 256 -24.30 -13.61 -5.14
N PHE A 257 -23.34 -14.48 -4.85
CA PHE A 257 -23.58 -15.71 -4.12
C PHE A 257 -23.07 -15.64 -2.66
N PRO A 258 -23.76 -16.27 -1.70
CA PRO A 258 -23.35 -16.26 -0.28
C PRO A 258 -21.90 -16.74 -0.04
N GLY A 259 -21.45 -17.73 -0.84
CA GLY A 259 -20.07 -18.23 -0.74
C GLY A 259 -19.01 -17.19 -1.10
N GLU A 260 -19.32 -16.20 -1.93
CA GLU A 260 -18.44 -15.10 -2.28
C GLU A 260 -18.29 -14.12 -1.11
N THR A 261 -19.37 -13.89 -0.34
CA THR A 261 -19.32 -13.10 0.89
C THR A 261 -18.35 -13.70 1.91
N ILE A 262 -18.43 -15.02 2.12
CA ILE A 262 -17.56 -15.75 3.04
C ILE A 262 -16.09 -15.56 2.67
N ILE A 263 -15.77 -15.77 1.40
CA ILE A 263 -14.40 -15.64 0.88
C ILE A 263 -13.91 -14.17 0.97
N ALA A 264 -14.79 -13.19 0.69
CA ALA A 264 -14.47 -11.77 0.84
C ALA A 264 -14.15 -11.41 2.30
N GLY A 265 -14.80 -12.06 3.28
CA GLY A 265 -14.56 -11.84 4.71
C GLY A 265 -13.14 -12.17 5.20
N ILE A 266 -12.40 -12.98 4.45
CA ILE A 266 -10.99 -13.27 4.72
C ILE A 266 -10.03 -12.62 3.71
N GLY A 267 -10.53 -11.64 2.92
CA GLY A 267 -9.72 -10.88 1.97
C GLY A 267 -9.29 -11.67 0.74
N GLN A 268 -10.10 -12.62 0.29
CA GLN A 268 -9.87 -13.45 -0.90
C GLN A 268 -10.99 -13.24 -1.94
N GLY A 269 -10.94 -14.00 -3.02
CA GLY A 269 -11.94 -13.91 -4.09
C GLY A 269 -11.76 -12.63 -4.91
N TYR A 270 -12.80 -11.81 -4.97
CA TYR A 270 -12.77 -10.57 -5.77
C TYR A 270 -12.15 -9.37 -5.04
N VAL A 271 -11.88 -9.47 -3.74
CA VAL A 271 -11.27 -8.37 -2.98
C VAL A 271 -9.82 -8.18 -3.42
N LEU A 272 -9.51 -7.02 -3.96
CA LEU A 272 -8.15 -6.62 -4.32
C LEU A 272 -7.81 -5.27 -3.69
N VAL A 273 -6.58 -5.13 -3.24
CA VAL A 273 -6.03 -3.89 -2.68
C VAL A 273 -4.68 -3.58 -3.30
N THR A 274 -4.29 -2.30 -3.30
CA THR A 274 -2.88 -1.94 -3.56
C THR A 274 -2.09 -1.92 -2.25
N PRO A 275 -0.76 -2.09 -2.28
CA PRO A 275 0.09 -1.91 -1.10
C PRO A 275 -0.11 -0.53 -0.46
N LEU A 276 -0.28 0.52 -1.26
CA LEU A 276 -0.58 1.87 -0.78
C LEU A 276 -1.92 1.94 -0.04
N GLN A 277 -2.99 1.37 -0.58
CA GLN A 277 -4.28 1.32 0.11
C GLN A 277 -4.17 0.57 1.44
N LEU A 278 -3.46 -0.56 1.44
CA LEU A 278 -3.28 -1.38 2.64
C LEU A 278 -2.46 -0.64 3.72
N ALA A 279 -1.39 0.06 3.32
CA ALA A 279 -0.60 0.91 4.22
C ALA A 279 -1.42 2.09 4.75
N SER A 280 -2.21 2.77 3.89
CA SER A 280 -3.07 3.89 4.28
C SER A 280 -4.17 3.45 5.26
N ALA A 281 -4.82 2.30 5.02
CA ALA A 281 -5.79 1.75 5.95
C ALA A 281 -5.15 1.35 7.29
N THR A 282 -3.95 0.76 7.26
CA THR A 282 -3.18 0.42 8.47
C THR A 282 -2.78 1.67 9.24
N SER A 283 -2.38 2.72 8.53
CA SER A 283 -2.09 4.05 9.09
C SER A 283 -3.32 4.64 9.79
N ALA A 284 -4.51 4.47 9.24
CA ALA A 284 -5.74 4.90 9.88
C ALA A 284 -6.02 4.16 11.19
N LEU A 285 -5.80 2.84 11.26
CA LEU A 285 -5.88 2.10 12.54
C LEU A 285 -4.90 2.64 13.57
N ALA A 286 -3.66 2.92 13.15
CA ALA A 286 -2.62 3.51 13.98
C ALA A 286 -2.97 4.93 14.47
N ASN A 287 -3.73 5.68 13.69
CA ASN A 287 -4.14 7.07 13.94
C ASN A 287 -5.59 7.16 14.47
N ASN A 288 -5.99 6.24 15.33
CA ASN A 288 -7.31 6.20 15.98
C ASN A 288 -8.49 6.28 14.98
N GLY A 289 -8.35 5.62 13.84
CA GLY A 289 -9.37 5.55 12.79
C GLY A 289 -9.46 6.78 11.88
N ILE A 290 -8.56 7.75 12.05
CA ILE A 290 -8.49 8.95 11.23
C ILE A 290 -7.57 8.69 10.03
N ARG A 291 -8.10 8.81 8.83
CA ARG A 291 -7.33 8.69 7.58
C ARG A 291 -6.70 10.04 7.24
N MET A 292 -5.40 10.04 7.03
CA MET A 292 -4.68 11.17 6.44
C MET A 292 -4.44 10.89 4.97
N LYS A 293 -4.47 11.94 4.13
CA LYS A 293 -4.14 11.83 2.71
C LYS A 293 -2.64 11.50 2.57
N PRO A 294 -2.27 10.35 1.98
CA PRO A 294 -0.88 10.05 1.72
C PRO A 294 -0.28 11.09 0.76
N HIS A 295 0.95 11.51 1.03
CA HIS A 295 1.64 12.50 0.18
C HIS A 295 3.15 12.31 0.21
N LEU A 296 3.78 12.74 -0.87
CA LEU A 296 5.22 12.69 -1.08
C LEU A 296 5.86 14.09 -0.98
N LEU A 297 5.11 15.17 -1.27
CA LEU A 297 5.62 16.52 -1.12
C LEU A 297 5.69 16.90 0.37
N LEU A 298 6.89 17.22 0.85
CA LEU A 298 7.13 17.80 2.17
C LEU A 298 7.11 19.33 2.10
N ALA A 299 7.81 19.89 1.12
CA ALA A 299 7.89 21.34 0.91
C ALA A 299 8.23 21.71 -0.54
N GLU A 300 7.82 22.89 -0.95
CA GLU A 300 8.30 23.61 -2.13
C GLU A 300 9.17 24.79 -1.70
N GLU A 301 10.21 25.10 -2.47
CA GLU A 301 11.12 26.21 -2.20
C GLU A 301 11.34 27.01 -3.47
N ASP A 302 11.21 28.30 -3.37
CA ASP A 302 11.57 29.22 -4.44
C ASP A 302 13.10 29.38 -4.49
N PRO A 303 13.77 29.00 -5.58
CA PRO A 303 15.24 29.01 -5.63
C PRO A 303 15.85 30.43 -5.68
N LEU A 304 15.08 31.46 -6.00
CA LEU A 304 15.57 32.84 -6.04
C LEU A 304 15.52 33.50 -4.67
N SER A 305 14.42 33.30 -3.94
CA SER A 305 14.24 33.89 -2.62
C SER A 305 14.64 32.99 -1.46
N GLY A 306 14.81 31.68 -1.70
CA GLY A 306 15.01 30.68 -0.66
C GLY A 306 13.79 30.45 0.23
N GLN A 307 12.65 31.08 -0.10
CA GLN A 307 11.43 30.94 0.67
C GLN A 307 10.85 29.52 0.53
N ARG A 308 10.70 28.84 1.68
CA ARG A 308 10.17 27.48 1.74
C ARG A 308 8.73 27.47 2.26
N LYS A 309 7.86 26.77 1.55
CA LYS A 309 6.46 26.55 1.94
C LYS A 309 6.24 25.08 2.23
N LEU A 310 5.91 24.75 3.50
CA LEU A 310 5.62 23.39 3.93
C LEU A 310 4.26 22.94 3.39
N ASN A 311 4.18 21.69 2.95
CA ASN A 311 2.92 21.03 2.64
C ASN A 311 2.17 20.72 3.95
N LYS A 312 0.87 21.00 3.99
CA LYS A 312 0.05 20.75 5.18
C LYS A 312 -0.62 19.38 5.09
N PRO A 313 -0.57 18.57 6.16
CA PRO A 313 -1.30 17.31 6.20
C PRO A 313 -2.80 17.53 6.01
N VAL A 314 -3.43 16.65 5.22
CA VAL A 314 -4.86 16.70 4.91
C VAL A 314 -5.57 15.51 5.54
N LYS A 315 -6.54 15.79 6.39
CA LYS A 315 -7.43 14.80 6.98
C LYS A 315 -8.55 14.45 6.01
N LEU A 316 -8.81 13.16 5.79
CA LEU A 316 -9.79 12.65 4.83
C LEU A 316 -11.15 12.30 5.45
N ASN A 317 -11.21 12.08 6.76
CA ASN A 317 -12.45 11.75 7.48
C ASN A 317 -12.35 12.20 8.94
N ASP A 318 -13.49 12.36 9.56
CA ASP A 318 -13.59 12.48 11.02
C ASP A 318 -13.51 11.11 11.70
N LYS A 319 -13.29 11.10 13.01
CA LYS A 319 -13.28 9.89 13.81
C LYS A 319 -14.69 9.30 13.89
N ILE A 320 -14.86 8.10 13.31
CA ILE A 320 -16.14 7.40 13.25
C ILE A 320 -16.16 6.10 14.07
N TRP A 321 -15.00 5.72 14.61
CA TRP A 321 -14.81 4.49 15.39
C TRP A 321 -14.71 4.82 16.87
N ARG A 322 -15.28 3.97 17.72
CA ARG A 322 -15.19 4.13 19.18
C ARG A 322 -13.79 3.73 19.66
N ASP A 323 -13.29 4.43 20.68
CA ASP A 323 -11.96 4.16 21.24
C ASP A 323 -11.83 2.76 21.81
N GLU A 324 -12.92 2.26 22.44
CA GLU A 324 -12.95 0.91 22.99
C GLU A 324 -12.79 -0.13 21.86
N ASP A 325 -13.46 0.03 20.72
CA ASP A 325 -13.38 -0.89 19.60
C ASP A 325 -11.98 -0.91 18.98
N LEU A 326 -11.39 0.29 18.81
CA LEU A 326 -10.00 0.44 18.34
C LEU A 326 -9.01 -0.22 19.30
N ALA A 327 -9.23 -0.09 20.62
CA ALA A 327 -8.38 -0.70 21.63
C ALA A 327 -8.44 -2.25 21.57
N VAL A 328 -9.61 -2.83 21.38
CA VAL A 328 -9.78 -4.29 21.20
C VAL A 328 -8.97 -4.78 20.00
N ILE A 329 -9.09 -4.11 18.85
CA ILE A 329 -8.36 -4.49 17.65
C ILE A 329 -6.85 -4.30 17.82
N LYS A 330 -6.41 -3.20 18.42
CA LYS A 330 -5.01 -2.93 18.73
C LYS A 330 -4.40 -4.02 19.61
N GLN A 331 -5.09 -4.44 20.69
CA GLN A 331 -4.61 -5.49 21.55
C GLN A 331 -4.50 -6.84 20.81
N ALA A 332 -5.48 -7.16 19.97
CA ALA A 332 -5.42 -8.36 19.15
C ALA A 332 -4.24 -8.31 18.15
N MET A 333 -3.99 -7.17 17.50
CA MET A 333 -2.85 -6.99 16.61
C MET A 333 -1.50 -7.06 17.34
N ILE A 334 -1.40 -6.56 18.59
CA ILE A 334 -0.22 -6.76 19.44
C ILE A 334 -0.06 -8.26 19.74
N GLY A 335 -1.15 -8.98 20.04
CA GLY A 335 -1.14 -10.42 20.27
C GLY A 335 -0.57 -11.23 19.09
N VAL A 336 -0.79 -10.80 17.85
CA VAL A 336 -0.23 -11.45 16.64
C VAL A 336 1.30 -11.55 16.70
N THR A 337 1.98 -10.55 17.26
CA THR A 337 3.45 -10.46 17.31
C THR A 337 4.05 -10.82 18.65
N ASN A 338 3.26 -10.80 19.75
CA ASN A 338 3.78 -10.98 21.10
C ASN A 338 3.22 -12.20 21.83
N SER A 339 2.05 -12.74 21.40
CA SER A 339 1.48 -13.96 22.02
C SER A 339 2.21 -15.21 21.56
N PRO A 340 2.34 -16.25 22.42
CA PRO A 340 2.83 -17.57 22.02
C PRO A 340 2.05 -18.19 20.86
N ALA A 341 0.75 -17.92 20.75
CA ALA A 341 -0.14 -18.36 19.68
C ALA A 341 -0.14 -17.42 18.47
N GLY A 342 0.59 -16.29 18.53
CA GLY A 342 0.61 -15.28 17.48
C GLY A 342 1.29 -15.76 16.20
N THR A 343 0.64 -15.50 15.06
CA THR A 343 1.14 -15.93 13.75
C THR A 343 2.42 -15.23 13.30
N ALA A 344 2.84 -14.15 13.97
CA ALA A 344 4.08 -13.41 13.72
C ALA A 344 4.92 -13.22 15.00
N ARG A 345 4.87 -14.13 15.97
CA ARG A 345 5.63 -14.01 17.22
C ARG A 345 7.13 -13.77 17.03
N ARG A 346 7.72 -14.34 15.94
CA ARG A 346 9.13 -14.14 15.61
C ARG A 346 9.45 -12.71 15.21
N VAL A 347 8.49 -11.98 14.66
CA VAL A 347 8.65 -10.58 14.27
C VAL A 347 8.72 -9.67 15.51
N GLY A 348 7.92 -9.98 16.55
CA GLY A 348 7.95 -9.25 17.80
C GLY A 348 9.12 -9.62 18.74
N ALA A 349 9.72 -10.81 18.54
CA ALA A 349 10.80 -11.29 19.40
C ALA A 349 11.99 -10.34 19.42
N GLY A 350 12.48 -10.00 20.64
CA GLY A 350 13.62 -9.09 20.83
C GLY A 350 13.39 -7.65 20.38
N SER A 351 12.15 -7.26 20.08
CA SER A 351 11.84 -5.86 19.75
C SER A 351 11.83 -4.99 21.01
N PRO A 352 12.52 -3.83 21.01
CA PRO A 352 12.49 -2.89 22.14
C PRO A 352 11.18 -2.09 22.21
N TYR A 353 10.30 -2.23 21.22
CA TYR A 353 8.99 -1.60 21.15
C TYR A 353 7.92 -2.63 20.79
N LYS A 354 6.67 -2.40 21.17
CA LYS A 354 5.57 -3.27 20.78
C LYS A 354 5.14 -2.98 19.36
N ILE A 355 4.88 -4.06 18.62
CA ILE A 355 4.41 -4.01 17.23
C ILE A 355 2.94 -4.49 17.23
N ALA A 356 2.05 -3.70 16.66
CA ALA A 356 0.71 -4.16 16.31
C ALA A 356 0.72 -4.58 14.84
N GLY A 357 0.54 -5.88 14.56
CA GLY A 357 0.69 -6.39 13.20
C GLY A 357 -0.34 -7.44 12.81
N LYS A 358 -0.37 -7.80 11.53
CA LYS A 358 -1.17 -8.91 11.01
C LYS A 358 -0.51 -9.53 9.79
N THR A 359 -0.36 -10.85 9.82
CA THR A 359 0.08 -11.65 8.68
C THR A 359 -1.03 -11.82 7.66
N GLY A 360 -0.67 -11.89 6.39
CA GLY A 360 -1.54 -12.28 5.29
C GLY A 360 -0.87 -13.30 4.38
N THR A 361 -1.69 -14.11 3.76
CA THR A 361 -1.32 -15.02 2.68
C THR A 361 -2.38 -14.89 1.61
N ALA A 362 -1.98 -14.49 0.40
CA ALA A 362 -2.88 -14.36 -0.73
C ALA A 362 -2.70 -15.55 -1.67
N GLN A 363 -3.74 -16.35 -1.82
CA GLN A 363 -3.71 -17.51 -2.70
C GLN A 363 -3.57 -17.09 -4.15
N VAL A 364 -2.62 -17.71 -4.87
CA VAL A 364 -2.37 -17.50 -6.30
C VAL A 364 -3.09 -18.55 -7.13
N ILE A 365 -3.12 -19.79 -6.66
CA ILE A 365 -3.78 -20.91 -7.36
C ILE A 365 -4.92 -21.48 -6.51
N GLY A 366 -5.99 -21.89 -7.20
CA GLY A 366 -7.09 -22.61 -6.55
C GLY A 366 -6.70 -24.06 -6.22
N ILE A 367 -7.02 -24.51 -5.00
CA ILE A 367 -6.80 -25.88 -4.55
C ILE A 367 -8.14 -26.62 -4.58
N LYS A 368 -8.21 -27.79 -5.23
CA LYS A 368 -9.42 -28.60 -5.23
C LYS A 368 -9.77 -29.13 -3.84
N GLN A 369 -11.05 -29.46 -3.65
CA GLN A 369 -11.57 -29.87 -2.32
C GLN A 369 -10.81 -31.02 -1.68
N ASN A 370 -10.24 -31.94 -2.48
CA ASN A 370 -9.53 -33.13 -1.99
C ASN A 370 -8.00 -33.03 -2.10
N GLU A 371 -7.47 -31.89 -2.56
CA GLU A 371 -6.04 -31.67 -2.72
C GLU A 371 -5.44 -30.92 -1.53
N ARG A 372 -4.14 -31.08 -1.36
CA ARG A 372 -3.33 -30.40 -0.34
C ARG A 372 -2.43 -29.36 -1.02
N TYR A 373 -2.37 -28.15 -0.46
CA TYR A 373 -1.30 -27.22 -0.79
C TYR A 373 0.02 -27.78 -0.23
N LYS A 374 0.94 -28.13 -1.11
CA LYS A 374 2.28 -28.54 -0.75
C LYS A 374 3.25 -27.62 -1.46
N GLU A 375 3.84 -26.69 -0.73
CA GLU A 375 4.71 -25.64 -1.28
C GLU A 375 5.87 -26.19 -2.08
N SER A 376 6.44 -27.35 -1.64
CA SER A 376 7.55 -28.02 -2.34
C SER A 376 7.18 -28.56 -3.74
N GLU A 377 5.90 -28.79 -3.99
CA GLU A 377 5.39 -29.33 -5.27
C GLU A 377 4.88 -28.21 -6.21
N ILE A 378 4.85 -26.94 -5.72
CA ILE A 378 4.32 -25.80 -6.47
C ILE A 378 5.47 -24.98 -7.04
N ALA A 379 5.44 -24.71 -8.36
CA ALA A 379 6.37 -23.81 -9.01
C ALA A 379 6.43 -22.46 -8.30
N LEU A 380 7.61 -21.88 -8.14
CA LEU A 380 7.85 -20.66 -7.36
C LEU A 380 6.84 -19.55 -7.71
N ARG A 381 6.57 -19.33 -9.00
CA ARG A 381 5.64 -18.27 -9.48
C ARG A 381 4.17 -18.51 -9.17
N ASN A 382 3.81 -19.71 -8.73
CA ASN A 382 2.45 -20.10 -8.36
C ASN A 382 2.25 -20.20 -6.84
N ARG A 383 3.33 -20.00 -6.05
CA ARG A 383 3.22 -19.94 -4.59
C ARG A 383 2.44 -18.73 -4.16
N ASP A 384 1.83 -18.83 -3.01
CA ASP A 384 1.03 -17.76 -2.42
C ASP A 384 1.87 -16.52 -2.15
N HIS A 385 1.26 -15.32 -2.24
CA HIS A 385 1.94 -14.09 -1.87
C HIS A 385 1.96 -13.93 -0.35
N ALA A 386 3.11 -13.50 0.17
CA ALA A 386 3.28 -13.16 1.58
C ALA A 386 2.95 -11.68 1.80
N LEU A 387 2.06 -11.41 2.78
CA LEU A 387 1.68 -10.06 3.16
C LEU A 387 1.91 -9.84 4.66
N PHE A 388 2.23 -8.61 5.01
CA PHE A 388 2.27 -8.19 6.40
C PHE A 388 1.90 -6.71 6.51
N ILE A 389 1.06 -6.40 7.48
CA ILE A 389 0.78 -5.03 7.89
C ILE A 389 1.16 -4.85 9.35
N ALA A 390 1.68 -3.67 9.69
CA ALA A 390 1.95 -3.32 11.07
C ALA A 390 2.00 -1.81 11.29
N TYR A 391 1.94 -1.43 12.54
CA TYR A 391 2.35 -0.11 13.00
C TYR A 391 3.12 -0.21 14.32
N ALA A 392 4.02 0.73 14.53
CA ALA A 392 4.89 0.75 15.70
C ALA A 392 5.34 2.18 16.06
N PRO A 393 5.71 2.45 17.33
CA PRO A 393 5.36 1.68 18.51
C PRO A 393 3.83 1.57 18.67
N ALA A 394 3.31 0.45 19.17
CA ALA A 394 1.85 0.24 19.23
C ALA A 394 1.13 1.27 20.11
N GLU A 395 1.78 1.79 21.15
CA GLU A 395 1.24 2.79 22.07
C GLU A 395 1.19 4.19 21.47
N LYS A 396 2.25 4.59 20.76
CA LYS A 396 2.39 5.89 20.09
C LYS A 396 2.93 5.68 18.68
N PRO A 397 2.08 5.35 17.71
CA PRO A 397 2.52 4.98 16.37
C PRO A 397 3.27 6.12 15.65
N GLU A 398 4.49 5.82 15.21
CA GLU A 398 5.34 6.70 14.41
C GLU A 398 5.45 6.23 12.96
N ILE A 399 5.26 4.92 12.72
CA ILE A 399 5.30 4.31 11.38
C ILE A 399 4.20 3.26 11.24
N ALA A 400 3.49 3.29 10.14
CA ALA A 400 2.61 2.22 9.67
C ALA A 400 3.16 1.68 8.35
N ILE A 401 3.14 0.35 8.18
CA ILE A 401 3.79 -0.31 7.05
C ILE A 401 2.89 -1.40 6.45
N ALA A 402 2.93 -1.53 5.14
CA ALA A 402 2.44 -2.70 4.42
C ALA A 402 3.56 -3.26 3.54
N VAL A 403 3.75 -4.57 3.64
CA VAL A 403 4.73 -5.33 2.85
C VAL A 403 4.00 -6.41 2.08
N ILE A 404 4.32 -6.52 0.79
CA ILE A 404 3.88 -7.60 -0.09
C ILE A 404 5.12 -8.18 -0.77
N ALA A 405 5.34 -9.49 -0.62
CA ALA A 405 6.33 -10.26 -1.35
C ALA A 405 5.59 -11.28 -2.21
N GLU A 406 5.62 -11.08 -3.53
CA GLU A 406 5.00 -12.01 -4.48
C GLU A 406 5.65 -13.39 -4.36
N ASN A 407 4.82 -14.42 -4.27
CA ASN A 407 5.25 -15.82 -4.17
C ASN A 407 6.14 -16.14 -2.94
N GLY A 408 6.09 -15.27 -1.92
CA GLY A 408 6.84 -15.40 -0.68
C GLY A 408 6.23 -16.37 0.34
N SER A 409 5.18 -17.08 -0.03
CA SER A 409 4.45 -18.10 0.74
C SER A 409 3.79 -17.57 2.02
N HIS A 410 4.51 -17.36 3.11
CA HIS A 410 3.92 -17.04 4.41
C HIS A 410 4.28 -15.64 4.92
N GLY A 411 3.27 -14.84 5.23
CA GLY A 411 3.44 -13.47 5.73
C GLY A 411 4.32 -13.37 6.98
N GLY A 412 4.18 -14.30 7.94
CA GLY A 412 4.94 -14.27 9.19
C GLY A 412 6.43 -14.60 9.06
N SER A 413 6.83 -15.41 8.08
CA SER A 413 8.22 -15.82 7.84
C SER A 413 8.93 -15.00 6.76
N THR A 414 8.20 -14.35 5.87
CA THR A 414 8.76 -13.59 4.74
C THR A 414 8.50 -12.08 4.88
N ALA A 415 7.25 -11.65 4.73
CA ALA A 415 6.91 -10.22 4.75
C ALA A 415 7.07 -9.56 6.14
N GLY A 416 6.85 -10.31 7.22
CA GLY A 416 7.01 -9.82 8.59
C GLY A 416 8.45 -9.41 8.93
N PRO A 417 9.47 -10.25 8.71
CA PRO A 417 10.87 -9.85 8.89
C PRO A 417 11.31 -8.66 8.04
N MET A 418 10.79 -8.53 6.81
CA MET A 418 11.04 -7.36 5.95
C MET A 418 10.49 -6.08 6.61
N ALA A 419 9.23 -6.13 7.08
CA ALA A 419 8.61 -5.02 7.79
C ALA A 419 9.40 -4.66 9.07
N ARG A 420 9.88 -5.66 9.82
CA ARG A 420 10.68 -5.47 11.03
C ARG A 420 11.97 -4.70 10.75
N LYS A 421 12.72 -5.07 9.70
CA LYS A 421 13.95 -4.35 9.31
C LYS A 421 13.70 -2.87 9.04
N VAL A 422 12.62 -2.56 8.33
CA VAL A 422 12.26 -1.18 8.01
C VAL A 422 11.86 -0.40 9.26
N MET A 423 11.06 -1.01 10.15
CA MET A 423 10.65 -0.40 11.41
C MET A 423 11.83 -0.19 12.37
N ASP A 424 12.75 -1.17 12.50
CA ASP A 424 13.95 -1.06 13.34
C ASP A 424 14.83 0.09 12.88
N PHE A 425 15.10 0.19 11.57
CA PHE A 425 15.89 1.30 11.04
C PHE A 425 15.24 2.66 11.36
N TYR A 426 13.94 2.80 11.18
CA TYR A 426 13.26 4.07 11.42
C TYR A 426 13.18 4.44 12.90
N LEU A 427 12.91 3.48 13.77
CA LEU A 427 12.63 3.73 15.19
C LEU A 427 13.88 3.66 16.09
N ILE A 428 14.93 2.99 15.66
CA ILE A 428 16.14 2.76 16.46
C ILE A 428 17.34 3.42 15.78
N ASP A 429 17.75 2.92 14.61
CA ASP A 429 19.01 3.29 13.98
C ASP A 429 19.04 4.77 13.58
N LYS A 430 17.93 5.30 13.07
CA LYS A 430 17.81 6.70 12.70
C LYS A 430 17.90 7.63 13.92
N LYS A 431 17.27 7.27 15.04
CA LYS A 431 17.36 8.06 16.29
C LYS A 431 18.77 8.09 16.83
N LEU A 432 19.45 6.95 16.87
CA LEU A 432 20.85 6.86 17.28
C LEU A 432 21.78 7.71 16.39
N GLN A 433 21.52 7.76 15.08
CA GLN A 433 22.29 8.61 14.15
C GLN A 433 22.02 10.12 14.35
N GLN A 434 20.87 10.52 14.87
CA GLN A 434 20.52 11.92 15.14
C GLN A 434 21.07 12.41 16.50
N GLU A 435 21.18 11.50 17.47
CA GLU A 435 21.68 11.84 18.80
C GLU A 435 23.22 11.95 18.86
N GLY A 436 23.96 11.50 17.82
CA GLY A 436 25.42 11.54 17.72
C GLY A 436 26.11 10.61 18.73
N PRO A 437 27.43 10.38 18.62
CA PRO A 437 28.17 9.76 19.71
C PRO A 437 28.25 10.75 20.89
N SER A 438 27.64 10.36 22.01
CA SER A 438 27.75 11.06 23.30
C SER A 438 29.19 11.10 23.78
#